data_3bab8a5f0038eaf8b6f03828eed4810f
#
_entry.id   3bab8a5f0038eaf8b6f03828eed4810f
#
_cell.length_a   1.000
_cell.length_b   1.000
_cell.length_c   1.000
_cell.angle_alpha   90.00
_cell.angle_beta   90.00
_cell.angle_gamma   90.00
#
_symmetry.space_group_name_H-M   'P 1'
#
loop_
_entity.id
_entity.type
_entity.pdbx_description
1 polymer ?
#
loop_
_entity_poly.entity_id
_entity_poly.type
_entity_poly.pdbx_seq_one_letter_code
_entity_poly.pdbx_strand_id
1 'polypeptide(L)'
;MRVSLMGQAAFGEAVFKKLLEDNVDVVGVRAPAPVGERKDPLWAAAEAAGLPVVDTPSLKEPAGQGPWRALNADLSVMAFVTEIIPNDVLHYPALGTIQYHPSLLPLHRGSSAINWAIINGEQETGLTSFF
;
A
#
# COMPACT_ATOMS: atom_id res chain seq x y z
N MET A 1 15.30 -2.74 9.95
CA MET A 1 14.20 -3.46 9.29
C MET A 1 13.83 -2.69 8.04
N ARG A 2 13.93 -3.33 6.90
CA ARG A 2 13.67 -2.77 5.58
C ARG A 2 12.17 -2.90 5.27
N VAL A 3 11.50 -1.79 4.97
CA VAL A 3 10.05 -1.77 4.74
C VAL A 3 9.75 -1.34 3.31
N SER A 4 8.90 -2.07 2.61
CA SER A 4 8.31 -1.63 1.36
C SER A 4 6.86 -1.18 1.59
N LEU A 5 6.41 -0.18 0.83
CA LEU A 5 5.06 0.35 0.94
C LEU A 5 4.29 0.14 -0.35
N MET A 6 3.13 -0.47 -0.27
CA MET A 6 2.14 -0.51 -1.35
C MET A 6 1.00 0.46 -1.02
N GLY A 7 0.71 1.40 -1.89
CA GLY A 7 -0.36 2.36 -1.61
C GLY A 7 -0.71 3.23 -2.80
N GLN A 8 -1.59 4.18 -2.53
CA GLN A 8 -1.99 5.17 -3.52
C GLN A 8 -2.67 6.37 -2.86
N ALA A 9 -2.85 7.43 -3.64
CA ALA A 9 -3.55 8.66 -3.29
C ALA A 9 -2.98 9.36 -2.03
N ALA A 10 -3.73 10.28 -1.46
CA ALA A 10 -3.29 11.09 -0.32
C ALA A 10 -3.02 10.25 0.94
N PHE A 11 -3.77 9.15 1.13
CA PHE A 11 -3.54 8.28 2.30
C PHE A 11 -2.22 7.51 2.18
N GLY A 12 -1.92 6.95 1.00
CA GLY A 12 -0.63 6.31 0.75
C GLY A 12 0.54 7.27 0.94
N GLU A 13 0.41 8.49 0.43
CA GLU A 13 1.40 9.56 0.64
C GLU A 13 1.59 9.91 2.11
N ALA A 14 0.49 10.05 2.88
CA ALA A 14 0.56 10.37 4.30
C ALA A 14 1.26 9.27 5.10
N VAL A 15 0.95 7.99 4.83
CA VAL A 15 1.63 6.86 5.45
C VAL A 15 3.12 6.85 5.09
N PHE A 16 3.47 7.10 3.82
CA PHE A 16 4.85 7.19 3.37
C PHE A 16 5.64 8.26 4.14
N LYS A 17 5.10 9.47 4.22
CA LYS A 17 5.72 10.57 4.96
C LYS A 17 5.91 10.23 6.42
N LYS A 18 4.88 9.62 7.05
CA LYS A 18 4.96 9.22 8.46
C LYS A 18 6.02 8.16 8.71
N LEU A 19 6.17 7.18 7.83
CA LEU A 19 7.24 6.18 7.93
C LEU A 19 8.64 6.83 7.87
N LEU A 20 8.84 7.81 6.96
CA LEU A 20 10.10 8.53 6.89
C LEU A 20 10.37 9.40 8.12
N GLU A 21 9.35 10.11 8.64
CA GLU A 21 9.44 10.90 9.88
C GLU A 21 9.84 10.05 11.08
N ASP A 22 9.33 8.81 11.15
CA ASP A 22 9.65 7.85 12.21
C ASP A 22 10.98 7.12 11.96
N ASN A 23 11.76 7.54 10.97
CA ASN A 23 13.05 6.96 10.59
C ASN A 23 12.96 5.46 10.22
N VAL A 24 11.85 5.04 9.64
CA VAL A 24 11.71 3.69 9.08
C VAL A 24 12.52 3.60 7.77
N ASP A 25 13.27 2.54 7.61
CA ASP A 25 14.06 2.27 6.40
C ASP A 25 13.12 1.83 5.26
N VAL A 26 12.48 2.80 4.59
CA VAL A 26 11.63 2.55 3.41
C VAL A 26 12.50 2.31 2.20
N VAL A 27 12.46 1.12 1.64
CA VAL A 27 13.35 0.69 0.55
C VAL A 27 12.74 0.82 -0.84
N GLY A 28 11.47 1.08 -0.92
CA GLY A 28 10.76 1.32 -2.17
C GLY A 28 9.25 1.30 -2.00
N VAL A 29 8.57 1.75 -3.05
CA VAL A 29 7.13 1.98 -3.05
C VAL A 29 6.50 1.33 -4.27
N ARG A 30 5.28 0.81 -4.09
CA ARG A 30 4.39 0.46 -5.19
C ARG A 30 3.25 1.46 -5.24
N ALA A 31 3.03 2.07 -6.39
CA ALA A 31 1.93 3.00 -6.61
C ALA A 31 1.39 2.88 -8.05
N PRO A 32 0.18 3.42 -8.34
CA PRO A 32 -0.32 3.48 -9.70
C PRO A 32 0.62 4.25 -10.62
N ALA A 33 0.83 3.71 -11.83
CA ALA A 33 1.65 4.38 -12.85
C ALA A 33 1.07 5.75 -13.25
N PRO A 34 1.91 6.71 -13.61
CA PRO A 34 1.46 7.98 -14.14
C PRO A 34 0.55 7.83 -15.36
N VAL A 35 -0.46 8.69 -15.47
CA VAL A 35 -1.32 8.80 -16.65
C VAL A 35 -1.09 10.18 -17.27
N GLY A 36 -0.39 10.21 -18.40
CA GLY A 36 0.12 11.46 -18.96
C GLY A 36 1.07 12.16 -17.98
N GLU A 37 0.83 13.43 -17.70
CA GLU A 37 1.60 14.20 -16.73
C GLU A 37 1.13 14.03 -15.27
N ARG A 38 -0.02 13.38 -15.06
CA ARG A 38 -0.59 13.20 -13.74
C ARG A 38 0.02 12.00 -13.03
N LYS A 39 0.71 12.28 -11.92
CA LYS A 39 1.27 11.26 -11.02
C LYS A 39 0.36 11.06 -9.81
N ASP A 40 0.30 9.83 -9.31
CA ASP A 40 -0.28 9.57 -8.00
C ASP A 40 0.55 10.30 -6.92
N PRO A 41 -0.08 10.87 -5.87
CA PRO A 41 0.63 11.56 -4.80
C PRO A 41 1.76 10.73 -4.14
N LEU A 42 1.50 9.43 -3.90
CA LEU A 42 2.51 8.54 -3.34
C LEU A 42 3.68 8.32 -4.33
N TRP A 43 3.38 8.16 -5.63
CA TRP A 43 4.41 8.06 -6.67
C TRP A 43 5.34 9.28 -6.64
N ALA A 44 4.74 10.47 -6.69
CA ALA A 44 5.48 11.72 -6.71
C ALA A 44 6.34 11.92 -5.45
N ALA A 45 5.80 11.58 -4.28
CA ALA A 45 6.51 11.67 -3.02
C ALA A 45 7.71 10.72 -2.94
N ALA A 46 7.54 9.47 -3.39
CA ALA A 46 8.62 8.48 -3.39
C ALA A 46 9.73 8.85 -4.39
N GLU A 47 9.35 9.33 -5.59
CA GLU A 47 10.29 9.82 -6.59
C GLU A 47 11.10 11.02 -6.08
N ALA A 48 10.42 11.98 -5.43
CA ALA A 48 11.07 13.13 -4.81
C ALA A 48 12.05 12.75 -3.69
N ALA A 49 11.77 11.65 -2.98
CA ALA A 49 12.66 11.07 -1.97
C ALA A 49 13.79 10.21 -2.57
N GLY A 50 13.85 10.06 -3.90
CA GLY A 50 14.86 9.24 -4.57
C GLY A 50 14.71 7.74 -4.37
N LEU A 51 13.50 7.27 -4.00
CA LEU A 51 13.23 5.86 -3.77
C LEU A 51 12.70 5.16 -5.02
N PRO A 52 13.01 3.86 -5.20
CA PRO A 52 12.44 3.06 -6.28
C PRO A 52 10.91 3.03 -6.22
N VAL A 53 10.26 3.23 -7.37
CA VAL A 53 8.81 3.08 -7.50
C VAL A 53 8.51 1.98 -8.51
N VAL A 54 7.68 1.03 -8.10
CA VAL A 54 7.19 -0.06 -8.95
C VAL A 54 5.72 0.20 -9.26
N ASP A 55 5.34 0.04 -10.53
CA ASP A 55 3.95 0.20 -10.93
C ASP A 55 3.10 -1.03 -10.58
N THR A 56 1.79 -0.81 -10.55
CA THR A 56 0.82 -1.85 -10.21
C THR A 56 0.75 -3.01 -11.18
N PRO A 57 0.68 -2.79 -12.51
CA PRO A 57 0.55 -3.87 -13.48
C PRO A 57 1.66 -4.90 -13.37
N SER A 58 2.87 -4.45 -13.05
CA SER A 58 4.06 -5.31 -12.96
C SER A 58 3.93 -6.43 -11.92
N LEU A 59 3.19 -6.19 -10.83
CA LEU A 59 3.08 -7.18 -9.75
C LEU A 59 2.16 -8.36 -10.09
N LYS A 60 1.24 -8.22 -11.06
CA LYS A 60 0.31 -9.29 -11.44
C LYS A 60 0.97 -10.40 -12.24
N GLU A 61 2.02 -10.06 -12.96
CA GLU A 61 2.75 -11.00 -13.80
C GLU A 61 4.06 -11.41 -13.12
N PRO A 62 4.37 -12.69 -12.99
CA PRO A 62 5.60 -13.15 -12.33
C PRO A 62 6.87 -12.50 -12.92
N ALA A 63 6.90 -12.27 -14.22
CA ALA A 63 8.02 -11.62 -14.90
C ALA A 63 8.21 -10.15 -14.47
N GLY A 64 7.13 -9.46 -14.06
CA GLY A 64 7.16 -8.07 -13.60
C GLY A 64 7.50 -7.89 -12.12
N GLN A 65 7.50 -8.98 -11.33
CA GLN A 65 7.74 -8.91 -9.89
C GLN A 65 9.23 -8.70 -9.52
N GLY A 66 10.14 -8.87 -10.49
CA GLY A 66 11.59 -8.74 -10.26
C GLY A 66 11.98 -7.42 -9.55
N PRO A 67 11.58 -6.25 -10.03
CA PRO A 67 11.88 -4.98 -9.38
C PRO A 67 11.37 -4.89 -7.93
N TRP A 68 10.18 -5.41 -7.66
CA TRP A 68 9.62 -5.45 -6.31
C TRP A 68 10.44 -6.37 -5.37
N ARG A 69 10.77 -7.57 -5.86
CA ARG A 69 11.60 -8.52 -5.11
C ARG A 69 13.01 -7.99 -4.87
N ALA A 70 13.56 -7.24 -5.82
CA ALA A 70 14.88 -6.62 -5.69
C ALA A 70 14.97 -5.57 -4.57
N LEU A 71 13.84 -5.04 -4.09
CA LEU A 71 13.80 -4.17 -2.91
C LEU A 71 14.29 -4.89 -1.65
N ASN A 72 14.19 -6.22 -1.62
CA ASN A 72 14.62 -7.05 -0.49
C ASN A 72 14.11 -6.52 0.86
N ALA A 73 12.80 -6.25 0.91
CA ALA A 73 12.14 -5.79 2.12
C ALA A 73 11.94 -6.93 3.11
N ASP A 74 12.08 -6.63 4.40
CA ASP A 74 11.75 -7.56 5.48
C ASP A 74 10.23 -7.63 5.72
N LEU A 75 9.55 -6.50 5.53
CA LEU A 75 8.12 -6.31 5.75
C LEU A 75 7.53 -5.45 4.65
N SER A 76 6.32 -5.77 4.19
CA SER A 76 5.52 -4.87 3.37
C SER A 76 4.36 -4.26 4.15
N VAL A 77 4.02 -3.02 3.84
CA VAL A 77 2.85 -2.32 4.39
C VAL A 77 1.91 -1.96 3.25
N MET A 78 0.62 -2.22 3.40
CA MET A 78 -0.41 -1.83 2.44
C MET A 78 -1.24 -0.68 3.01
N ALA A 79 -1.25 0.45 2.29
CA ALA A 79 -1.95 1.67 2.65
C ALA A 79 -2.85 2.14 1.50
N PHE A 80 -4.12 1.76 1.53
CA PHE A 80 -5.10 2.04 0.49
C PHE A 80 -4.71 1.40 -0.86
N VAL A 81 -4.79 0.08 -0.91
CA VAL A 81 -4.63 -0.70 -2.13
C VAL A 81 -6.01 -1.21 -2.57
N THR A 82 -6.41 -0.86 -3.78
CA THR A 82 -7.73 -1.22 -4.34
C THR A 82 -7.70 -2.46 -5.22
N GLU A 83 -6.52 -3.03 -5.42
CA GLU A 83 -6.31 -4.17 -6.28
C GLU A 83 -5.99 -5.42 -5.48
N ILE A 84 -6.30 -6.57 -6.06
CA ILE A 84 -5.88 -7.86 -5.50
C ILE A 84 -4.40 -8.06 -5.82
N ILE A 85 -3.59 -8.15 -4.77
CA ILE A 85 -2.16 -8.45 -4.86
C ILE A 85 -1.97 -9.97 -4.83
N PRO A 86 -1.13 -10.54 -5.71
CA PRO A 86 -0.85 -11.97 -5.70
C PRO A 86 -0.24 -12.45 -4.38
N ASN A 87 -0.62 -13.64 -3.95
CA ASN A 87 -0.15 -14.23 -2.70
C ASN A 87 1.36 -14.37 -2.61
N ASP A 88 2.01 -14.70 -3.71
CA ASP A 88 3.47 -14.82 -3.79
C ASP A 88 4.20 -13.47 -3.61
N VAL A 89 3.52 -12.36 -3.89
CA VAL A 89 4.01 -11.00 -3.60
C VAL A 89 3.80 -10.66 -2.12
N LEU A 90 2.60 -10.99 -1.57
CA LEU A 90 2.27 -10.71 -0.16
C LEU A 90 3.15 -11.47 0.83
N HIS A 91 3.50 -12.72 0.49
CA HIS A 91 4.31 -13.58 1.34
C HIS A 91 5.81 -13.55 1.01
N TYR A 92 6.23 -12.71 0.06
CA TYR A 92 7.64 -12.59 -0.30
C TYR A 92 8.51 -12.02 0.83
N PRO A 93 8.12 -10.93 1.52
CA PRO A 93 8.90 -10.44 2.65
C PRO A 93 8.89 -11.45 3.81
N ALA A 94 10.03 -11.62 4.46
CA ALA A 94 10.17 -12.62 5.52
C ALA A 94 9.20 -12.45 6.70
N LEU A 95 8.79 -11.21 6.98
CA LEU A 95 7.81 -10.86 8.00
C LEU A 95 6.38 -10.69 7.44
N GLY A 96 6.20 -10.98 6.14
CA GLY A 96 4.90 -10.87 5.48
C GLY A 96 4.49 -9.45 5.11
N THR A 97 3.19 -9.25 5.00
CA THR A 97 2.60 -7.97 4.60
C THR A 97 1.49 -7.57 5.57
N ILE A 98 1.62 -6.38 6.17
CA ILE A 98 0.55 -5.79 6.99
C ILE A 98 -0.39 -5.02 6.10
N GLN A 99 -1.69 -5.27 6.26
CA GLN A 99 -2.75 -4.56 5.58
C GLN A 99 -3.61 -3.77 6.56
N TYR A 100 -4.08 -2.61 6.11
CA TYR A 100 -5.10 -1.80 6.75
C TYR A 100 -6.43 -1.95 6.03
N HIS A 101 -7.53 -2.08 6.79
CA HIS A 101 -8.90 -2.06 6.29
C HIS A 101 -9.75 -1.05 7.10
N PRO A 102 -10.46 -0.10 6.44
CA PRO A 102 -11.17 0.97 7.13
C PRO A 102 -12.55 0.52 7.62
N SER A 103 -12.59 -0.53 8.41
CA SER A 103 -13.78 -1.00 9.14
C SER A 103 -13.40 -1.82 10.35
N LEU A 104 -14.36 -2.03 11.23
CA LEU A 104 -14.29 -3.02 12.30
C LEU A 104 -14.66 -4.38 11.71
N LEU A 105 -13.68 -5.13 11.19
CA LEU A 105 -13.94 -6.45 10.62
C LEU A 105 -14.60 -7.38 11.65
N PRO A 106 -15.55 -8.24 11.23
CA PRO A 106 -15.92 -8.60 9.86
C PRO A 106 -16.98 -7.70 9.20
N LEU A 107 -17.33 -6.55 9.78
CA LEU A 107 -18.25 -5.60 9.17
C LEU A 107 -17.61 -4.92 7.96
N HIS A 108 -18.41 -4.62 6.93
CA HIS A 108 -18.00 -3.90 5.72
C HIS A 108 -16.73 -4.46 5.07
N ARG A 109 -16.68 -5.79 4.88
CA ARG A 109 -15.65 -6.42 4.07
C ARG A 109 -15.74 -5.95 2.61
N GLY A 110 -14.59 -5.81 1.96
CA GLY A 110 -14.53 -5.43 0.55
C GLY A 110 -14.35 -3.93 0.34
N SER A 111 -14.72 -3.46 -0.85
CA SER A 111 -14.56 -2.06 -1.24
C SER A 111 -15.57 -1.13 -0.58
N SER A 112 -15.21 0.17 -0.49
CA SER A 112 -16.12 1.24 -0.03
C SER A 112 -16.61 1.09 1.41
N ALA A 113 -15.86 0.45 2.28
CA ALA A 113 -16.24 0.21 3.68
C ALA A 113 -16.68 1.49 4.41
N ILE A 114 -15.97 2.60 4.22
CA ILE A 114 -16.31 3.91 4.81
C ILE A 114 -17.68 4.39 4.31
N ASN A 115 -17.93 4.28 2.99
CA ASN A 115 -19.18 4.73 2.42
C ASN A 115 -20.38 3.92 2.93
N TRP A 116 -20.19 2.61 3.10
CA TRP A 116 -21.27 1.75 3.63
C TRP A 116 -21.58 2.04 5.08
N ALA A 117 -20.59 2.33 5.92
CA ALA A 117 -20.82 2.75 7.30
C ALA A 117 -21.68 4.03 7.35
N ILE A 118 -21.39 5.01 6.48
CA ILE A 118 -22.16 6.25 6.38
C ILE A 118 -23.57 5.99 5.85
N ILE A 119 -23.70 5.23 4.78
CA ILE A 119 -25.02 4.90 4.16
C ILE A 119 -25.91 4.19 5.16
N ASN A 120 -25.36 3.30 5.96
CA ASN A 120 -26.12 2.57 6.99
C ASN A 120 -26.43 3.40 8.23
N GLY A 121 -25.93 4.65 8.31
CA GLY A 121 -26.16 5.54 9.45
C GLY A 121 -25.46 5.07 10.73
N GLU A 122 -24.34 4.35 10.61
CA GLU A 122 -23.59 3.89 11.75
C GLU A 122 -23.01 5.04 12.56
N GLN A 123 -23.11 4.96 13.87
CA GLN A 123 -22.63 5.99 14.79
C GLN A 123 -21.14 5.84 15.11
N GLU A 124 -20.61 4.64 14.90
CA GLU A 124 -19.22 4.29 15.16
C GLU A 124 -18.67 3.45 14.02
N THR A 125 -17.43 3.64 13.69
CA THR A 125 -16.64 2.80 12.80
C THR A 125 -15.19 2.79 13.28
N GLY A 126 -14.33 2.08 12.59
CA GLY A 126 -12.93 2.00 12.96
C GLY A 126 -12.07 1.45 11.85
N LEU A 127 -10.92 0.94 12.22
CA LEU A 127 -10.01 0.28 11.29
C LEU A 127 -9.51 -1.03 11.91
N THR A 128 -9.18 -1.96 11.04
CA THR A 128 -8.52 -3.22 11.40
C THR A 128 -7.20 -3.31 10.66
N SER A 129 -6.13 -3.62 11.38
CA SER A 129 -4.85 -3.99 10.77
C SER A 129 -4.60 -5.47 10.96
N PHE A 130 -4.11 -6.13 9.92
CA PHE A 130 -3.87 -7.58 9.93
C PHE A 130 -2.78 -7.97 8.92
N PHE A 131 -2.24 -9.19 9.10
CA PHE A 131 -1.32 -9.84 8.17
C PHE A 131 -2.06 -10.66 7.11
#